data_fe3da86b6c066f4079de28a1f7f9bd97
#
_entry.id   fe3da86b6c066f4079de28a1f7f9bd97
#
_cell.length_a   1.000
_cell.length_b   1.000
_cell.length_c   1.000
_cell.angle_alpha   90.00
_cell.angle_beta   90.00
_cell.angle_gamma   90.00
#
_symmetry.space_group_name_H-M   'P 1'
#
loop_
_entity.id
_entity.type
_entity.pdbx_description
1 polymer ?
#
loop_
_entity_poly.entity_id
_entity_poly.type
_entity_poly.pdbx_seq_one_letter_code
_entity_poly.pdbx_strand_id
1 'polypeptide(L)'
;MKKRYVFKSILASKMKNYLTFRRKQGYKTEELNRVLFNLDEYLVSQNIDSFPIGYETIENWVNQNAERISNRSLCAYISHYKGFRDYLSLYNIDLIDIEAPLFKSNYEAYVFSEEEINSLIDTAEALYCETKKDYWAIFAILIRLLYCTGLRISEALNLTVDDVDLEKNIITVQSSKDDKGRIVPFESSLGEILQLYISNCLKSEWLFSARKNKPYSPRRAQQLFEQLLKTSGIKEKMPESNSPKGYSVHCLRHTFAVHSFRRMTNSGMDMYDQMPVLSVYMGHKNILGTELYIHSAQASDDDIMKLMNDFNQGLFPEV
;
A
#
# COMPACT_ATOMS: atom_id res chain seq x y z
N MET A 1 4.48 16.27 -16.61
CA MET A 1 4.91 17.55 -15.98
C MET A 1 4.54 17.54 -14.51
N LYS A 2 5.49 17.81 -13.57
CA LYS A 2 5.15 17.99 -12.15
C LYS A 2 4.38 19.32 -12.01
N LYS A 3 3.21 19.27 -11.37
CA LYS A 3 2.39 20.46 -11.09
C LYS A 3 3.23 21.43 -10.23
N ARG A 4 3.44 22.65 -10.68
CA ARG A 4 4.18 23.68 -9.93
C ARG A 4 3.17 24.42 -9.06
N TYR A 5 3.23 24.22 -7.74
CA TYR A 5 2.42 24.93 -6.78
C TYR A 5 3.04 26.29 -6.46
N VAL A 6 2.25 27.35 -6.57
CA VAL A 6 2.68 28.73 -6.26
C VAL A 6 1.80 29.25 -5.14
N PHE A 7 2.36 29.39 -3.95
CA PHE A 7 1.67 29.92 -2.77
C PHE A 7 1.57 31.44 -2.85
N LYS A 8 0.42 32.00 -2.44
CA LYS A 8 0.09 33.44 -2.55
C LYS A 8 -0.47 34.05 -1.27
N SER A 9 -0.97 33.23 -0.31
CA SER A 9 -1.57 33.72 0.93
C SER A 9 -0.54 34.37 1.86
N ILE A 10 -1.02 34.95 2.94
CA ILE A 10 -0.19 35.49 4.04
C ILE A 10 0.79 34.43 4.62
N LEU A 11 0.46 33.13 4.50
CA LEU A 11 1.28 32.01 4.96
C LEU A 11 2.26 31.47 3.88
N ALA A 12 2.25 32.02 2.65
CA ALA A 12 2.99 31.51 1.51
C ALA A 12 4.49 31.29 1.79
N SER A 13 5.16 32.24 2.45
CA SER A 13 6.57 32.14 2.83
C SER A 13 6.81 31.02 3.83
N LYS A 14 5.96 30.90 4.84
CA LYS A 14 6.04 29.85 5.88
C LYS A 14 5.79 28.46 5.29
N MET A 15 4.83 28.31 4.39
CA MET A 15 4.56 27.07 3.69
C MET A 15 5.77 26.58 2.87
N LYS A 16 6.43 27.47 2.15
CA LYS A 16 7.67 27.16 1.41
C LYS A 16 8.80 26.70 2.33
N ASN A 17 8.97 27.41 3.45
CA ASN A 17 9.99 27.10 4.45
C ASN A 17 9.72 25.75 5.12
N TYR A 18 8.47 25.46 5.49
CA TYR A 18 8.07 24.19 6.06
C TYR A 18 8.30 23.02 5.11
N LEU A 19 7.93 23.15 3.85
CA LEU A 19 8.22 22.13 2.84
C LEU A 19 9.71 21.87 2.70
N THR A 20 10.53 22.92 2.73
CA THR A 20 11.99 22.80 2.68
C THR A 20 12.54 22.12 3.92
N PHE A 21 12.03 22.48 5.11
CA PHE A 21 12.37 21.87 6.38
C PHE A 21 12.07 20.36 6.36
N ARG A 22 10.86 19.98 5.96
CA ARG A 22 10.46 18.55 5.87
C ARG A 22 11.29 17.76 4.87
N ARG A 23 11.67 18.36 3.73
CA ARG A 23 12.58 17.73 2.75
C ARG A 23 13.97 17.49 3.32
N LYS A 24 14.50 18.46 4.08
CA LYS A 24 15.81 18.30 4.75
C LYS A 24 15.80 17.18 5.79
N GLN A 25 14.65 16.90 6.39
CA GLN A 25 14.44 15.76 7.29
C GLN A 25 14.26 14.41 6.53
N GLY A 26 14.27 14.40 5.20
CA GLY A 26 14.11 13.19 4.40
C GLY A 26 12.66 12.84 4.01
N TYR A 27 11.67 13.59 4.45
CA TYR A 27 10.27 13.29 4.14
C TYR A 27 9.89 13.60 2.70
N LYS A 28 9.07 12.72 2.10
CA LYS A 28 8.39 13.00 0.84
C LYS A 28 7.33 14.07 1.06
N THR A 29 7.32 15.12 0.27
CA THR A 29 6.48 16.30 0.50
C THR A 29 5.41 16.52 -0.55
N GLU A 30 5.18 15.58 -1.46
CA GLU A 30 4.22 15.75 -2.54
C GLU A 30 2.78 15.93 -2.01
N GLU A 31 2.37 15.10 -1.06
CA GLU A 31 1.04 15.19 -0.45
C GLU A 31 0.91 16.41 0.45
N LEU A 32 1.89 16.63 1.33
CA LEU A 32 1.97 17.85 2.14
C LEU A 32 1.87 19.11 1.29
N ASN A 33 2.58 19.16 0.16
CA ASN A 33 2.55 20.30 -0.75
C ASN A 33 1.14 20.53 -1.35
N ARG A 34 0.43 19.43 -1.68
CA ARG A 34 -0.94 19.50 -2.17
C ARG A 34 -1.91 20.03 -1.10
N VAL A 35 -1.76 19.58 0.13
CA VAL A 35 -2.61 20.00 1.26
C VAL A 35 -2.36 21.48 1.58
N LEU A 36 -1.10 21.89 1.69
CA LEU A 36 -0.75 23.29 1.95
C LEU A 36 -1.20 24.21 0.81
N PHE A 37 -1.12 23.76 -0.44
CA PHE A 37 -1.61 24.53 -1.58
C PHE A 37 -3.14 24.69 -1.56
N ASN A 38 -3.87 23.66 -1.17
CA ASN A 38 -5.31 23.75 -1.00
C ASN A 38 -5.70 24.73 0.13
N LEU A 39 -4.95 24.75 1.23
CA LEU A 39 -5.14 25.74 2.30
C LEU A 39 -4.80 27.15 1.80
N ASP A 40 -3.71 27.33 1.07
CA ASP A 40 -3.28 28.60 0.50
C ASP A 40 -4.34 29.19 -0.45
N GLU A 41 -4.85 28.37 -1.40
CA GLU A 41 -5.93 28.79 -2.29
C GLU A 41 -7.20 29.19 -1.53
N TYR A 42 -7.53 28.45 -0.47
CA TYR A 42 -8.68 28.77 0.36
C TYR A 42 -8.49 30.12 1.08
N LEU A 43 -7.35 30.34 1.75
CA LEU A 43 -7.07 31.62 2.43
C LEU A 43 -7.11 32.81 1.48
N VAL A 44 -6.56 32.66 0.27
CA VAL A 44 -6.64 33.69 -0.77
C VAL A 44 -8.08 33.95 -1.20
N SER A 45 -8.88 32.91 -1.37
CA SER A 45 -10.29 33.03 -1.78
C SER A 45 -11.16 33.73 -0.73
N GLN A 46 -10.79 33.63 0.55
CA GLN A 46 -11.46 34.28 1.66
C GLN A 46 -10.89 35.69 1.96
N ASN A 47 -9.94 36.18 1.14
CA ASN A 47 -9.26 37.46 1.32
C ASN A 47 -8.61 37.60 2.71
N ILE A 48 -8.02 36.52 3.24
CA ILE A 48 -7.31 36.54 4.52
C ILE A 48 -5.92 37.11 4.29
N ASP A 49 -5.72 38.38 4.70
CA ASP A 49 -4.49 39.17 4.48
C ASP A 49 -3.79 39.59 5.79
N SER A 50 -4.37 39.29 6.95
CA SER A 50 -3.86 39.67 8.27
C SER A 50 -4.02 38.56 9.32
N PHE A 51 -3.26 38.66 10.41
CA PHE A 51 -3.38 37.79 11.58
C PHE A 51 -4.20 38.50 12.70
N PRO A 52 -4.86 37.72 13.56
CA PRO A 52 -4.92 36.27 13.62
C PRO A 52 -5.88 35.69 12.58
N ILE A 53 -5.61 34.44 12.11
CA ILE A 53 -6.55 33.70 11.29
C ILE A 53 -7.60 33.10 12.22
N GLY A 54 -8.86 33.49 12.01
CA GLY A 54 -9.98 33.10 12.88
C GLY A 54 -10.28 31.60 12.86
N TYR A 55 -10.86 31.11 13.97
CA TYR A 55 -11.32 29.72 14.12
C TYR A 55 -12.21 29.30 12.96
N GLU A 56 -13.25 30.05 12.66
CA GLU A 56 -14.24 29.77 11.61
C GLU A 56 -13.58 29.61 10.23
N THR A 57 -12.52 30.37 9.95
CA THR A 57 -11.82 30.27 8.65
C THR A 57 -11.25 28.88 8.43
N ILE A 58 -10.58 28.33 9.44
CA ILE A 58 -9.95 27.00 9.31
C ILE A 58 -11.01 25.89 9.39
N GLU A 59 -12.01 26.04 10.25
CA GLU A 59 -13.12 25.09 10.35
C GLU A 59 -13.88 24.99 9.03
N ASN A 60 -14.19 26.11 8.39
CA ASN A 60 -14.84 26.14 7.08
C ASN A 60 -13.97 25.53 5.98
N TRP A 61 -12.64 25.72 6.04
CA TRP A 61 -11.73 25.02 5.12
C TRP A 61 -11.80 23.50 5.28
N VAL A 62 -11.87 23.01 6.51
CA VAL A 62 -12.01 21.56 6.79
C VAL A 62 -13.36 21.05 6.29
N ASN A 63 -14.46 21.75 6.59
CA ASN A 63 -15.81 21.39 6.19
C ASN A 63 -15.95 21.34 4.65
N GLN A 64 -15.41 22.32 3.95
CA GLN A 64 -15.38 22.32 2.49
C GLN A 64 -14.61 21.13 1.90
N ASN A 65 -13.55 20.68 2.54
CA ASN A 65 -12.83 19.49 2.12
C ASN A 65 -13.58 18.21 2.50
N ALA A 66 -14.28 18.16 3.64
CA ALA A 66 -15.07 17.02 4.08
C ALA A 66 -16.17 16.65 3.06
N GLU A 67 -16.74 17.62 2.36
CA GLU A 67 -17.73 17.39 1.29
C GLU A 67 -17.13 16.77 0.02
N ARG A 68 -15.81 16.93 -0.19
CA ARG A 68 -15.15 16.59 -1.47
C ARG A 68 -14.27 15.34 -1.40
N ILE A 69 -13.79 14.99 -0.21
CA ILE A 69 -12.85 13.88 -0.02
C ILE A 69 -13.37 12.91 1.03
N SER A 70 -12.90 11.67 0.99
CA SER A 70 -13.25 10.67 2.01
C SER A 70 -12.72 11.04 3.39
N ASN A 71 -13.37 10.56 4.47
CA ASN A 71 -12.92 10.76 5.85
C ASN A 71 -11.45 10.34 6.06
N ARG A 72 -11.01 9.24 5.44
CA ARG A 72 -9.60 8.82 5.47
C ARG A 72 -8.66 9.88 4.88
N SER A 73 -9.04 10.47 3.75
CA SER A 73 -8.25 11.54 3.14
C SER A 73 -8.29 12.82 3.97
N LEU A 74 -9.43 13.11 4.58
CA LEU A 74 -9.59 14.25 5.49
C LEU A 74 -8.71 14.12 6.72
N CYS A 75 -8.63 12.93 7.33
CA CYS A 75 -7.70 12.66 8.43
C CYS A 75 -6.23 12.94 8.03
N ALA A 76 -5.83 12.55 6.81
CA ALA A 76 -4.50 12.85 6.30
C ALA A 76 -4.28 14.36 6.09
N TYR A 77 -5.29 15.09 5.58
CA TYR A 77 -5.26 16.55 5.44
C TYR A 77 -5.06 17.23 6.81
N ILE A 78 -5.86 16.85 7.80
CA ILE A 78 -5.78 17.39 9.15
C ILE A 78 -4.42 17.07 9.81
N SER A 79 -3.89 15.86 9.59
CA SER A 79 -2.56 15.49 10.08
C SER A 79 -1.45 16.39 9.50
N HIS A 80 -1.51 16.66 8.19
CA HIS A 80 -0.57 17.58 7.54
C HIS A 80 -0.73 19.02 8.01
N TYR A 81 -1.98 19.46 8.22
CA TYR A 81 -2.28 20.77 8.79
C TYR A 81 -1.72 20.90 10.21
N LYS A 82 -1.95 19.91 11.10
CA LYS A 82 -1.41 19.91 12.47
C LYS A 82 0.11 20.04 12.48
N GLY A 83 0.80 19.28 11.64
CA GLY A 83 2.26 19.39 11.52
C GLY A 83 2.73 20.77 11.04
N PHE A 84 1.94 21.43 10.18
CA PHE A 84 2.24 22.80 9.74
C PHE A 84 1.91 23.84 10.84
N ARG A 85 0.80 23.68 11.54
CA ARG A 85 0.44 24.49 12.73
C ARG A 85 1.55 24.45 13.77
N ASP A 86 2.02 23.26 14.13
CA ASP A 86 3.08 23.08 15.12
C ASP A 86 4.41 23.74 14.66
N TYR A 87 4.68 23.73 13.35
CA TYR A 87 5.80 24.48 12.80
C TYR A 87 5.61 25.99 12.90
N LEU A 88 4.38 26.51 12.70
CA LEU A 88 4.07 27.93 12.80
C LEU A 88 4.16 28.46 14.23
N SER A 89 3.83 27.64 15.24
CA SER A 89 3.95 28.03 16.66
C SER A 89 5.38 28.39 17.07
N LEU A 90 6.40 27.81 16.39
CA LEU A 90 7.80 28.20 16.57
C LEU A 90 8.10 29.66 16.15
N TYR A 91 7.18 30.29 15.43
CA TYR A 91 7.28 31.66 14.96
C TYR A 91 6.22 32.58 15.60
N ASN A 92 5.62 32.16 16.72
CA ASN A 92 4.53 32.88 17.40
C ASN A 92 3.33 33.15 16.46
N ILE A 93 3.05 32.25 15.54
CA ILE A 93 1.85 32.25 14.68
C ILE A 93 0.99 31.07 15.12
N ASP A 94 -0.08 31.38 15.83
CA ASP A 94 -0.98 30.38 16.37
C ASP A 94 -2.15 30.16 15.40
N LEU A 95 -2.32 28.90 15.02
CA LEU A 95 -3.50 28.41 14.34
C LEU A 95 -4.25 27.45 15.28
N ILE A 96 -5.55 27.37 15.09
CA ILE A 96 -6.41 26.51 15.91
C ILE A 96 -6.04 25.02 15.78
N ASP A 97 -6.32 24.27 16.84
CA ASP A 97 -6.35 22.81 16.75
C ASP A 97 -7.69 22.32 16.19
N ILE A 98 -7.64 21.28 15.37
CA ILE A 98 -8.80 20.63 14.78
C ILE A 98 -8.71 19.15 15.02
N GLU A 99 -9.77 18.58 15.55
CA GLU A 99 -9.87 17.14 15.70
C GLU A 99 -10.15 16.48 14.36
N ALA A 100 -9.42 15.41 14.10
CA ALA A 100 -9.70 14.57 12.93
C ALA A 100 -10.96 13.72 13.20
N PRO A 101 -11.84 13.54 12.20
CA PRO A 101 -12.99 12.68 12.37
C PRO A 101 -12.55 11.26 12.69
N LEU A 102 -13.30 10.58 13.56
CA LEU A 102 -13.10 9.16 13.79
C LEU A 102 -13.36 8.40 12.49
N PHE A 103 -12.36 7.68 12.04
CA PHE A 103 -12.44 6.88 10.83
C PHE A 103 -12.03 5.43 11.13
N LYS A 104 -13.00 4.52 11.02
CA LYS A 104 -12.72 3.09 10.94
C LYS A 104 -12.71 2.69 9.46
N SER A 105 -11.62 2.07 9.03
CA SER A 105 -11.58 1.49 7.69
C SER A 105 -12.40 0.20 7.72
N ASN A 106 -13.48 0.16 6.96
CA ASN A 106 -14.25 -1.07 6.73
C ASN A 106 -13.73 -1.81 5.48
N TYR A 107 -12.54 -1.45 4.98
CA TYR A 107 -11.95 -2.13 3.83
C TYR A 107 -11.41 -3.49 4.27
N GLU A 108 -11.99 -4.53 3.71
CA GLU A 108 -11.49 -5.89 3.79
C GLU A 108 -10.79 -6.22 2.47
N ALA A 109 -9.56 -6.70 2.59
CA ALA A 109 -8.82 -7.13 1.43
C ALA A 109 -9.35 -8.51 0.99
N TYR A 110 -9.54 -8.68 -0.32
CA TYR A 110 -9.87 -9.99 -0.84
C TYR A 110 -8.68 -10.94 -0.71
N VAL A 111 -8.93 -12.13 -0.20
CA VAL A 111 -7.97 -13.23 -0.11
C VAL A 111 -8.30 -14.23 -1.21
N PHE A 112 -7.42 -14.33 -2.21
CA PHE A 112 -7.59 -15.26 -3.32
C PHE A 112 -7.39 -16.71 -2.85
N SER A 113 -8.14 -17.66 -3.40
CA SER A 113 -7.80 -19.07 -3.26
C SER A 113 -6.58 -19.44 -4.13
N GLU A 114 -5.98 -20.62 -3.87
CA GLU A 114 -4.86 -21.09 -4.70
C GLU A 114 -5.31 -21.34 -6.16
N GLU A 115 -6.53 -21.83 -6.36
CA GLU A 115 -7.15 -22.02 -7.67
C GLU A 115 -7.37 -20.68 -8.39
N GLU A 116 -7.78 -19.64 -7.69
CA GLU A 116 -7.95 -18.31 -8.26
C GLU A 116 -6.59 -17.70 -8.66
N ILE A 117 -5.55 -17.86 -7.83
CA ILE A 117 -4.19 -17.44 -8.20
C ILE A 117 -3.71 -18.15 -9.45
N ASN A 118 -3.89 -19.46 -9.53
CA ASN A 118 -3.52 -20.25 -10.73
C ASN A 118 -4.33 -19.79 -11.94
N SER A 119 -5.62 -19.58 -11.81
CA SER A 119 -6.49 -19.08 -12.86
C SER A 119 -6.05 -17.69 -13.39
N LEU A 120 -5.60 -16.78 -12.50
CA LEU A 120 -5.05 -15.48 -12.91
C LEU A 120 -3.78 -15.66 -13.75
N ILE A 121 -2.90 -16.56 -13.33
CA ILE A 121 -1.64 -16.84 -14.01
C ILE A 121 -1.91 -17.45 -15.39
N ASP A 122 -2.74 -18.50 -15.45
CA ASP A 122 -3.09 -19.20 -16.68
C ASP A 122 -3.78 -18.28 -17.68
N THR A 123 -4.68 -17.41 -17.19
CA THR A 123 -5.34 -16.39 -18.02
C THR A 123 -4.33 -15.40 -18.61
N ALA A 124 -3.34 -14.97 -17.83
CA ALA A 124 -2.29 -14.05 -18.32
C ALA A 124 -1.43 -14.73 -19.40
N GLU A 125 -1.08 -16.01 -19.22
CA GLU A 125 -0.33 -16.80 -20.21
C GLU A 125 -1.14 -17.05 -21.47
N ALA A 126 -2.42 -17.39 -21.35
CA ALA A 126 -3.33 -17.54 -22.48
C ALA A 126 -3.46 -16.22 -23.29
N LEU A 127 -3.63 -15.09 -22.61
CA LEU A 127 -3.65 -13.78 -23.25
C LEU A 127 -2.33 -13.44 -23.96
N TYR A 128 -1.19 -13.87 -23.42
CA TYR A 128 0.09 -13.76 -24.14
C TYR A 128 0.10 -14.61 -25.40
N CYS A 129 -0.31 -15.87 -25.31
CA CYS A 129 -0.38 -16.78 -26.46
C CYS A 129 -1.30 -16.26 -27.58
N GLU A 130 -2.45 -15.68 -27.19
CA GLU A 130 -3.44 -15.14 -28.12
C GLU A 130 -2.98 -13.81 -28.75
N THR A 131 -2.55 -12.86 -27.91
CA THR A 131 -2.30 -11.48 -28.34
C THR A 131 -0.86 -11.19 -28.72
N LYS A 132 0.08 -12.07 -28.36
CA LYS A 132 1.54 -11.89 -28.49
C LYS A 132 2.06 -10.59 -27.86
N LYS A 133 1.37 -10.11 -26.81
CA LYS A 133 1.76 -8.90 -26.10
C LYS A 133 2.59 -9.28 -24.87
N ASP A 134 3.88 -9.03 -24.94
CA ASP A 134 4.87 -9.40 -23.91
C ASP A 134 4.48 -8.98 -22.49
N TYR A 135 3.72 -7.91 -22.33
CA TYR A 135 3.31 -7.47 -21.01
C TYR A 135 2.40 -8.47 -20.28
N TRP A 136 1.74 -9.41 -20.98
CA TRP A 136 0.97 -10.45 -20.30
C TRP A 136 1.87 -11.54 -19.73
N ALA A 137 2.91 -11.97 -20.47
CA ALA A 137 3.92 -12.89 -19.94
C ALA A 137 4.64 -12.28 -18.74
N ILE A 138 5.07 -11.02 -18.85
CA ILE A 138 5.68 -10.27 -17.74
C ILE A 138 4.75 -10.20 -16.53
N PHE A 139 3.45 -10.00 -16.78
CA PHE A 139 2.47 -9.88 -15.71
C PHE A 139 2.17 -11.21 -15.01
N ALA A 140 2.20 -12.32 -15.73
CA ALA A 140 2.11 -13.66 -15.14
C ALA A 140 3.27 -13.92 -14.14
N ILE A 141 4.50 -13.53 -14.52
CA ILE A 141 5.67 -13.63 -13.64
C ILE A 141 5.53 -12.69 -12.43
N LEU A 142 5.04 -11.47 -12.64
CA LEU A 142 4.82 -10.50 -11.56
C LEU A 142 3.79 -11.01 -10.54
N ILE A 143 2.70 -11.65 -10.97
CA ILE A 143 1.71 -12.25 -10.06
C ILE A 143 2.35 -13.35 -9.21
N ARG A 144 3.12 -14.27 -9.86
CA ARG A 144 3.85 -15.32 -9.14
C ARG A 144 4.79 -14.73 -8.09
N LEU A 145 5.60 -13.75 -8.49
CA LEU A 145 6.52 -13.09 -7.56
C LEU A 145 5.78 -12.48 -6.37
N LEU A 146 4.73 -11.69 -6.60
CA LEU A 146 3.97 -11.03 -5.55
C LEU A 146 3.30 -12.01 -4.60
N TYR A 147 2.74 -13.11 -5.15
CA TYR A 147 2.09 -14.16 -4.36
C TYR A 147 3.10 -14.98 -3.56
N CYS A 148 4.26 -15.33 -4.14
CA CYS A 148 5.26 -16.16 -3.45
C CYS A 148 6.13 -15.39 -2.45
N THR A 149 6.22 -14.05 -2.56
CA THR A 149 7.13 -13.25 -1.74
C THR A 149 6.45 -12.20 -0.87
N GLY A 150 5.17 -11.92 -1.11
CA GLY A 150 4.46 -10.86 -0.40
C GLY A 150 5.03 -9.45 -0.57
N LEU A 151 5.86 -9.19 -1.58
CA LEU A 151 6.42 -7.87 -1.86
C LEU A 151 5.33 -6.82 -2.09
N ARG A 152 5.61 -5.56 -1.71
CA ARG A 152 4.74 -4.46 -2.17
C ARG A 152 4.88 -4.29 -3.68
N ILE A 153 3.78 -3.96 -4.37
CA ILE A 153 3.83 -3.75 -5.82
C ILE A 153 4.91 -2.75 -6.23
N SER A 154 5.12 -1.68 -5.45
CA SER A 154 6.16 -0.69 -5.72
C SER A 154 7.58 -1.24 -5.50
N GLU A 155 7.79 -2.17 -4.58
CA GLU A 155 9.05 -2.87 -4.38
C GLU A 155 9.34 -3.77 -5.58
N ALA A 156 8.40 -4.65 -5.93
CA ALA A 156 8.54 -5.57 -7.05
C ALA A 156 8.83 -4.85 -8.39
N LEU A 157 8.10 -3.76 -8.67
CA LEU A 157 8.28 -3.01 -9.92
C LEU A 157 9.61 -2.23 -9.99
N ASN A 158 10.27 -1.98 -8.85
CA ASN A 158 11.57 -1.32 -8.80
C ASN A 158 12.75 -2.29 -8.62
N LEU A 159 12.51 -3.61 -8.71
CA LEU A 159 13.59 -4.59 -8.72
C LEU A 159 14.40 -4.49 -10.02
N THR A 160 15.72 -4.53 -9.86
CA THR A 160 16.67 -4.78 -10.94
C THR A 160 17.00 -6.28 -11.00
N VAL A 161 17.65 -6.72 -12.06
CA VAL A 161 18.12 -8.09 -12.18
C VAL A 161 19.14 -8.39 -11.09
N ASP A 162 20.02 -7.42 -10.77
CA ASP A 162 21.06 -7.55 -9.76
C ASP A 162 20.51 -7.67 -8.33
N ASP A 163 19.25 -7.30 -8.11
CA ASP A 163 18.58 -7.48 -6.82
C ASP A 163 18.14 -8.94 -6.57
N VAL A 164 18.22 -9.82 -7.59
CA VAL A 164 17.79 -11.23 -7.53
C VAL A 164 18.99 -12.14 -7.58
N ASP A 165 19.31 -12.79 -6.47
CA ASP A 165 20.33 -13.83 -6.38
C ASP A 165 19.64 -15.20 -6.57
N LEU A 166 19.77 -15.76 -7.76
CA LEU A 166 19.15 -17.05 -8.14
C LEU A 166 19.90 -18.25 -7.54
N GLU A 167 21.18 -18.10 -7.17
CA GLU A 167 21.94 -19.19 -6.54
C GLU A 167 21.48 -19.38 -5.08
N LYS A 168 21.22 -18.28 -4.38
CA LYS A 168 20.75 -18.31 -2.99
C LYS A 168 19.24 -18.26 -2.84
N ASN A 169 18.50 -18.08 -3.92
CA ASN A 169 17.04 -17.88 -3.93
C ASN A 169 16.62 -16.74 -3.00
N ILE A 170 17.23 -15.57 -3.14
CA ILE A 170 16.94 -14.38 -2.35
C ILE A 170 16.74 -13.14 -3.24
N ILE A 171 15.89 -12.24 -2.77
CA ILE A 171 15.69 -10.90 -3.35
C ILE A 171 16.16 -9.88 -2.33
N THR A 172 17.00 -8.95 -2.76
CA THR A 172 17.43 -7.80 -1.97
C THR A 172 16.49 -6.63 -2.25
N VAL A 173 15.59 -6.35 -1.31
CA VAL A 173 14.70 -5.18 -1.41
C VAL A 173 15.46 -3.96 -0.93
N GLN A 174 15.78 -3.07 -1.86
CA GLN A 174 16.51 -1.84 -1.53
C GLN A 174 15.65 -0.88 -0.71
N SER A 175 16.30 -0.21 0.25
CA SER A 175 15.68 0.76 1.11
C SER A 175 15.18 1.98 0.33
N SER A 176 13.90 2.32 0.47
CA SER A 176 13.49 3.71 0.28
C SER A 176 13.85 4.46 1.57
N LYS A 177 14.26 5.72 1.49
CA LYS A 177 14.90 6.58 2.52
C LYS A 177 14.54 6.40 4.01
N ASP A 178 13.44 5.72 4.32
CA ASP A 178 12.92 5.53 5.69
C ASP A 178 12.76 4.05 6.10
N ASP A 179 13.06 3.08 5.20
CA ASP A 179 12.98 1.65 5.46
C ASP A 179 14.38 1.05 5.35
N LYS A 180 14.78 0.24 6.32
CA LYS A 180 15.98 -0.60 6.20
C LYS A 180 15.74 -1.59 5.07
N GLY A 181 16.70 -1.72 4.15
CA GLY A 181 16.67 -2.77 3.14
C GLY A 181 16.47 -4.14 3.82
N ARG A 182 15.82 -5.06 3.13
CA ARG A 182 15.62 -6.41 3.64
C ARG A 182 15.89 -7.45 2.57
N ILE A 183 16.24 -8.64 3.04
CA ILE A 183 16.38 -9.84 2.21
C ILE A 183 15.06 -10.61 2.28
N VAL A 184 14.57 -11.04 1.13
CA VAL A 184 13.34 -11.82 0.97
C VAL A 184 13.73 -13.15 0.32
N PRO A 185 13.83 -14.25 1.08
CA PRO A 185 14.01 -15.58 0.50
C PRO A 185 12.76 -16.04 -0.25
N PHE A 186 12.94 -16.86 -1.27
CA PHE A 186 11.86 -17.46 -2.05
C PHE A 186 12.16 -18.93 -2.37
N GLU A 187 11.12 -19.67 -2.74
CA GLU A 187 11.21 -21.09 -3.10
C GLU A 187 11.95 -21.32 -4.42
N SER A 188 12.68 -22.42 -4.53
CA SER A 188 13.45 -22.78 -5.73
C SER A 188 12.61 -22.84 -7.00
N SER A 189 11.35 -23.26 -6.91
CA SER A 189 10.40 -23.28 -8.02
C SER A 189 10.18 -21.91 -8.64
N LEU A 190 10.10 -20.85 -7.83
CA LEU A 190 10.06 -19.47 -8.34
C LEU A 190 11.41 -19.09 -8.98
N GLY A 191 12.52 -19.55 -8.38
CA GLY A 191 13.88 -19.33 -8.92
C GLY A 191 14.04 -19.85 -10.34
N GLU A 192 13.59 -21.06 -10.61
CA GLU A 192 13.61 -21.67 -11.95
C GLU A 192 12.82 -20.82 -12.97
N ILE A 193 11.62 -20.36 -12.59
CA ILE A 193 10.79 -19.50 -13.44
C ILE A 193 11.48 -18.16 -13.71
N LEU A 194 12.06 -17.54 -12.68
CA LEU A 194 12.79 -16.28 -12.81
C LEU A 194 14.05 -16.43 -13.66
N GLN A 195 14.77 -17.55 -13.54
CA GLN A 195 15.95 -17.86 -14.35
C GLN A 195 15.58 -17.96 -15.84
N LEU A 196 14.51 -18.68 -16.16
CA LEU A 196 14.00 -18.79 -17.55
C LEU A 196 13.57 -17.44 -18.10
N TYR A 197 12.88 -16.64 -17.28
CA TYR A 197 12.45 -15.31 -17.67
C TYR A 197 13.63 -14.37 -17.93
N ILE A 198 14.58 -14.30 -17.02
CA ILE A 198 15.77 -13.43 -17.13
C ILE A 198 16.60 -13.83 -18.35
N SER A 199 16.83 -15.12 -18.54
CA SER A 199 17.69 -15.61 -19.62
C SER A 199 17.07 -15.45 -21.01
N ASN A 200 15.76 -15.60 -21.14
CA ASN A 200 15.11 -15.67 -22.45
C ASN A 200 14.33 -14.41 -22.85
N CYS A 201 13.78 -13.68 -21.88
CA CYS A 201 12.82 -12.61 -22.15
C CYS A 201 13.33 -11.22 -21.78
N LEU A 202 14.30 -11.12 -20.87
CA LEU A 202 14.68 -9.84 -20.31
C LEU A 202 15.80 -9.16 -21.14
N LYS A 203 15.51 -7.93 -21.60
CA LYS A 203 16.44 -7.04 -22.31
C LYS A 203 16.63 -5.71 -21.57
N SER A 204 16.58 -5.73 -20.23
CA SER A 204 16.52 -4.55 -19.37
C SER A 204 17.26 -4.79 -18.06
N GLU A 205 17.78 -3.75 -17.46
CA GLU A 205 18.28 -3.80 -16.07
C GLU A 205 17.14 -4.01 -15.05
N TRP A 206 15.92 -3.57 -15.39
CA TRP A 206 14.74 -3.73 -14.54
C TRP A 206 14.11 -5.10 -14.73
N LEU A 207 13.84 -5.80 -13.64
CA LEU A 207 13.21 -7.12 -13.69
C LEU A 207 11.85 -7.06 -14.40
N PHE A 208 11.06 -6.03 -14.14
CA PHE A 208 9.75 -5.80 -14.79
C PHE A 208 9.80 -4.50 -15.59
N SER A 209 10.27 -4.60 -16.83
CA SER A 209 10.49 -3.46 -17.70
C SER A 209 9.28 -3.17 -18.58
N ALA A 210 8.89 -1.91 -18.60
CA ALA A 210 8.02 -1.34 -19.63
C ALA A 210 8.83 -0.98 -20.88
N ARG A 211 8.14 -0.49 -21.92
CA ARG A 211 8.81 0.05 -23.10
C ARG A 211 9.85 1.09 -22.72
N LYS A 212 10.98 1.16 -23.46
CA LYS A 212 12.09 2.11 -23.28
C LYS A 212 12.91 1.90 -21.99
N ASN A 213 13.08 0.67 -21.55
CA ASN A 213 13.91 0.34 -20.40
C ASN A 213 13.56 1.15 -19.14
N LYS A 214 12.26 1.19 -18.83
CA LYS A 214 11.72 1.82 -17.61
C LYS A 214 10.85 0.83 -16.86
N PRO A 215 10.82 0.88 -15.53
CA PRO A 215 9.94 0.02 -14.75
C PRO A 215 8.46 0.34 -15.04
N TYR A 216 7.59 -0.65 -14.86
CA TYR A 216 6.15 -0.42 -14.92
C TYR A 216 5.72 0.55 -13.81
N SER A 217 4.73 1.38 -14.12
CA SER A 217 4.10 2.18 -13.06
C SER A 217 3.08 1.35 -12.27
N PRO A 218 2.91 1.60 -10.96
CA PRO A 218 1.87 0.92 -10.17
C PRO A 218 0.47 1.09 -10.75
N ARG A 219 0.19 2.24 -11.38
CA ARG A 219 -1.08 2.49 -12.06
C ARG A 219 -1.29 1.55 -13.24
N ARG A 220 -0.23 1.29 -14.04
CA ARG A 220 -0.33 0.36 -15.18
C ARG A 220 -0.52 -1.06 -14.69
N ALA A 221 0.20 -1.47 -13.66
CA ALA A 221 0.03 -2.79 -13.05
C ALA A 221 -1.41 -2.98 -12.54
N GLN A 222 -1.99 -1.98 -11.89
CA GLN A 222 -3.38 -2.03 -11.43
C GLN A 222 -4.37 -2.17 -12.61
N GLN A 223 -4.18 -1.44 -13.71
CA GLN A 223 -5.03 -1.56 -14.90
C GLN A 223 -4.97 -2.96 -15.54
N LEU A 224 -3.78 -3.56 -15.62
CA LEU A 224 -3.61 -4.93 -16.13
C LEU A 224 -4.27 -5.95 -15.19
N PHE A 225 -4.14 -5.76 -13.90
CA PHE A 225 -4.78 -6.61 -12.90
C PHE A 225 -6.30 -6.57 -12.99
N GLU A 226 -6.89 -5.38 -13.10
CA GLU A 226 -8.34 -5.21 -13.29
C GLU A 226 -8.84 -5.88 -14.57
N GLN A 227 -8.07 -5.77 -15.65
CA GLN A 227 -8.40 -6.46 -16.90
C GLN A 227 -8.34 -7.98 -16.71
N LEU A 228 -7.31 -8.46 -16.00
CA LEU A 228 -7.13 -9.89 -15.76
C LEU A 228 -8.24 -10.49 -14.90
N LEU A 229 -8.63 -9.81 -13.81
CA LEU A 229 -9.75 -10.19 -12.95
C LEU A 229 -11.07 -10.34 -13.74
N LYS A 230 -11.29 -9.47 -14.72
CA LYS A 230 -12.48 -9.57 -15.60
C LYS A 230 -12.37 -10.74 -16.57
N THR A 231 -11.21 -10.89 -17.23
CA THR A 231 -11.04 -11.92 -18.26
C THR A 231 -11.05 -13.33 -17.67
N SER A 232 -10.53 -13.51 -16.44
CA SER A 232 -10.57 -14.80 -15.74
C SER A 232 -11.94 -15.16 -15.15
N GLY A 233 -12.93 -14.25 -15.19
CA GLY A 233 -14.24 -14.45 -14.57
C GLY A 233 -14.22 -14.44 -13.03
N ILE A 234 -13.09 -14.10 -12.41
CA ILE A 234 -12.98 -14.02 -10.95
C ILE A 234 -13.75 -12.83 -10.42
N LYS A 235 -13.71 -11.70 -11.15
CA LYS A 235 -14.35 -10.46 -10.71
C LYS A 235 -15.84 -10.60 -10.43
N GLU A 236 -16.54 -11.42 -11.21
CA GLU A 236 -17.98 -11.69 -11.07
C GLU A 236 -18.32 -12.48 -9.80
N LYS A 237 -17.34 -13.22 -9.26
CA LYS A 237 -17.47 -14.02 -8.02
C LYS A 237 -17.05 -13.26 -6.77
N MET A 238 -16.36 -12.16 -6.94
CA MET A 238 -15.89 -11.36 -5.82
C MET A 238 -17.04 -10.57 -5.21
N PRO A 239 -17.11 -10.43 -3.87
CA PRO A 239 -18.07 -9.54 -3.24
C PRO A 239 -17.83 -8.09 -3.68
N GLU A 240 -18.84 -7.24 -3.53
CA GLU A 240 -18.66 -5.82 -3.77
C GLU A 240 -17.60 -5.25 -2.83
N SER A 241 -16.63 -4.54 -3.40
CA SER A 241 -15.58 -3.93 -2.61
C SER A 241 -16.08 -2.68 -1.91
N ASN A 242 -15.87 -2.57 -0.61
CA ASN A 242 -16.12 -1.36 0.18
C ASN A 242 -15.15 -0.20 -0.20
N SER A 243 -14.22 -0.43 -1.12
CA SER A 243 -13.34 0.58 -1.67
C SER A 243 -13.88 1.11 -3.00
N PRO A 244 -13.95 2.44 -3.20
CA PRO A 244 -14.35 3.03 -4.48
C PRO A 244 -13.45 2.62 -5.66
N LYS A 245 -12.25 2.12 -5.38
CA LYS A 245 -11.28 1.65 -6.37
C LYS A 245 -11.35 0.14 -6.64
N GLY A 246 -12.26 -0.58 -5.95
CA GLY A 246 -12.31 -2.03 -6.03
C GLY A 246 -11.10 -2.72 -5.41
N TYR A 247 -10.91 -3.97 -5.72
CA TYR A 247 -9.75 -4.76 -5.28
C TYR A 247 -8.50 -4.41 -6.08
N SER A 248 -7.36 -4.41 -5.41
CA SER A 248 -6.10 -3.99 -6.01
C SER A 248 -5.08 -5.12 -6.04
N VAL A 249 -4.01 -4.94 -6.82
CA VAL A 249 -2.84 -5.84 -6.84
C VAL A 249 -2.32 -6.11 -5.42
N HIS A 250 -2.55 -5.18 -4.47
CA HIS A 250 -2.13 -5.35 -3.08
C HIS A 250 -2.84 -6.53 -2.38
N CYS A 251 -4.00 -6.97 -2.89
CA CYS A 251 -4.68 -8.17 -2.40
C CYS A 251 -3.80 -9.44 -2.52
N LEU A 252 -2.90 -9.52 -3.52
CA LEU A 252 -1.95 -10.64 -3.63
C LEU A 252 -1.01 -10.72 -2.41
N ARG A 253 -0.58 -9.57 -1.90
CA ARG A 253 0.23 -9.52 -0.68
C ARG A 253 -0.59 -9.90 0.57
N HIS A 254 -1.86 -9.51 0.64
CA HIS A 254 -2.76 -9.98 1.69
C HIS A 254 -2.94 -11.50 1.62
N THR A 255 -3.17 -12.03 0.42
CA THR A 255 -3.28 -13.47 0.18
C THR A 255 -2.02 -14.22 0.63
N PHE A 256 -0.83 -13.75 0.24
CA PHE A 256 0.43 -14.31 0.72
C PHE A 256 0.49 -14.38 2.26
N ALA A 257 0.15 -13.29 2.95
CA ALA A 257 0.21 -13.25 4.41
C ALA A 257 -0.75 -14.24 5.05
N VAL A 258 -2.00 -14.27 4.60
CA VAL A 258 -3.02 -15.20 5.11
C VAL A 258 -2.65 -16.66 4.85
N HIS A 259 -2.21 -16.99 3.63
CA HIS A 259 -1.77 -18.34 3.28
C HIS A 259 -0.50 -18.75 4.06
N SER A 260 0.43 -17.83 4.29
CA SER A 260 1.60 -18.10 5.13
C SER A 260 1.20 -18.41 6.57
N PHE A 261 0.30 -17.64 7.16
CA PHE A 261 -0.23 -17.93 8.51
C PHE A 261 -0.94 -19.29 8.58
N ARG A 262 -1.81 -19.61 7.60
CA ARG A 262 -2.48 -20.91 7.55
C ARG A 262 -1.49 -22.07 7.47
N ARG A 263 -0.46 -21.96 6.63
CA ARG A 263 0.59 -23.00 6.53
C ARG A 263 1.36 -23.16 7.83
N MET A 264 1.70 -22.06 8.51
CA MET A 264 2.37 -22.08 9.81
C MET A 264 1.49 -22.77 10.88
N THR A 265 0.21 -22.40 10.96
CA THR A 265 -0.75 -22.99 11.89
C THR A 265 -0.94 -24.49 11.62
N ASN A 266 -1.13 -24.88 10.35
CA ASN A 266 -1.26 -26.28 9.96
C ASN A 266 0.00 -27.12 10.24
N SER A 267 1.17 -26.48 10.34
CA SER A 267 2.43 -27.10 10.75
C SER A 267 2.60 -27.15 12.27
N GLY A 268 1.58 -26.76 13.04
CA GLY A 268 1.61 -26.76 14.50
C GLY A 268 2.36 -25.59 15.14
N MET A 269 2.70 -24.55 14.37
CA MET A 269 3.34 -23.34 14.89
C MET A 269 2.29 -22.40 15.48
N ASP A 270 2.60 -21.78 16.62
CA ASP A 270 1.74 -20.73 17.17
C ASP A 270 1.76 -19.48 16.29
N MET A 271 0.57 -19.01 15.91
CA MET A 271 0.40 -17.87 15.01
C MET A 271 0.98 -16.56 15.60
N TYR A 272 0.83 -16.36 16.91
CA TYR A 272 1.30 -15.15 17.59
C TYR A 272 2.84 -15.13 17.69
N ASP A 273 3.46 -16.29 17.87
CA ASP A 273 4.93 -16.43 17.88
C ASP A 273 5.50 -16.15 16.49
N GLN A 274 4.79 -16.49 15.42
CA GLN A 274 5.24 -16.28 14.05
C GLN A 274 4.95 -14.87 13.50
N MET A 275 4.06 -14.11 14.14
CA MET A 275 3.68 -12.77 13.70
C MET A 275 4.89 -11.82 13.58
N PRO A 276 5.84 -11.74 14.54
CA PRO A 276 7.02 -10.91 14.40
C PRO A 276 7.88 -11.30 13.19
N VAL A 277 8.05 -12.59 12.94
CA VAL A 277 8.84 -13.11 11.81
C VAL A 277 8.21 -12.67 10.49
N LEU A 278 6.91 -12.90 10.30
CA LEU A 278 6.21 -12.49 9.10
C LEU A 278 6.19 -10.96 8.95
N SER A 279 6.08 -10.21 10.06
CA SER A 279 6.12 -8.74 10.06
C SER A 279 7.46 -8.21 9.52
N VAL A 280 8.57 -8.79 9.96
CA VAL A 280 9.91 -8.44 9.49
C VAL A 280 10.10 -8.84 8.03
N TYR A 281 9.70 -10.07 7.66
CA TYR A 281 9.75 -10.57 6.29
C TYR A 281 9.02 -9.64 5.32
N MET A 282 7.79 -9.25 5.67
CA MET A 282 6.97 -8.35 4.87
C MET A 282 7.46 -6.89 4.91
N GLY A 283 8.34 -6.51 5.83
CA GLY A 283 8.81 -5.14 6.01
C GLY A 283 7.70 -4.21 6.52
N HIS A 284 6.97 -4.62 7.53
CA HIS A 284 6.02 -3.76 8.24
C HIS A 284 6.78 -2.90 9.26
N LYS A 285 6.44 -1.61 9.35
CA LYS A 285 7.05 -0.68 10.31
C LYS A 285 6.65 -0.98 11.75
N ASN A 286 5.49 -1.60 11.94
CA ASN A 286 4.99 -2.06 13.22
C ASN A 286 4.21 -3.37 13.05
N ILE A 287 4.07 -4.11 14.13
CA ILE A 287 3.42 -5.41 14.16
C ILE A 287 1.90 -5.31 13.88
N LEU A 288 1.28 -4.16 14.19
CA LEU A 288 -0.15 -3.92 13.95
C LEU A 288 -0.54 -4.08 12.47
N GLY A 289 0.40 -3.78 11.55
CA GLY A 289 0.19 -4.01 10.12
C GLY A 289 0.06 -5.49 9.76
N THR A 290 0.54 -6.39 10.61
CA THR A 290 0.48 -7.85 10.42
C THR A 290 -0.72 -8.45 11.16
N GLU A 291 -1.15 -7.85 12.26
CA GLU A 291 -2.30 -8.28 13.07
C GLU A 291 -3.60 -8.35 12.25
N LEU A 292 -3.78 -7.42 11.29
CA LEU A 292 -4.92 -7.45 10.36
C LEU A 292 -5.03 -8.77 9.58
N TYR A 293 -3.93 -9.46 9.31
CA TYR A 293 -3.93 -10.73 8.59
C TYR A 293 -4.36 -11.91 9.48
N ILE A 294 -4.10 -11.83 10.80
CA ILE A 294 -4.56 -12.84 11.75
C ILE A 294 -6.08 -12.86 11.76
N HIS A 295 -6.71 -11.70 11.89
CA HIS A 295 -8.18 -11.61 11.85
C HIS A 295 -8.76 -12.13 10.53
N SER A 296 -8.11 -11.85 9.40
CA SER A 296 -8.54 -12.37 8.09
C SER A 296 -8.28 -13.89 7.95
N ALA A 297 -7.23 -14.43 8.57
CA ALA A 297 -6.97 -15.86 8.58
C ALA A 297 -7.97 -16.60 9.46
N GLN A 298 -8.32 -16.05 10.61
CA GLN A 298 -9.28 -16.61 11.55
C GLN A 298 -10.73 -16.54 11.03
N ALA A 299 -11.11 -15.45 10.38
CA ALA A 299 -12.48 -15.26 9.87
C ALA A 299 -12.86 -16.23 8.73
N SER A 300 -11.91 -16.93 8.16
CA SER A 300 -12.15 -17.88 7.06
C SER A 300 -12.20 -19.35 7.49
N ASP A 301 -11.96 -19.66 8.77
CA ASP A 301 -11.98 -20.99 9.32
C ASP A 301 -13.05 -21.10 10.42
N ASP A 302 -14.25 -21.57 10.06
CA ASP A 302 -15.32 -21.90 11.01
C ASP A 302 -14.85 -22.91 12.07
N ASP A 303 -13.85 -23.74 11.75
CA ASP A 303 -13.26 -24.71 12.68
C ASP A 303 -12.37 -24.05 13.74
N ILE A 304 -11.67 -22.95 13.41
CA ILE A 304 -10.87 -22.20 14.40
C ILE A 304 -11.77 -21.39 15.31
N MET A 305 -12.88 -20.84 14.81
CA MET A 305 -13.89 -20.18 15.65
C MET A 305 -14.55 -21.16 16.62
N LYS A 306 -14.77 -22.40 16.22
CA LYS A 306 -15.22 -23.47 17.14
C LYS A 306 -14.18 -23.77 18.21
N LEU A 307 -12.93 -23.99 17.84
CA LEU A 307 -11.82 -24.23 18.77
C LEU A 307 -11.61 -23.07 19.76
N MET A 308 -11.74 -21.83 19.32
CA MET A 308 -11.64 -20.65 20.19
C MET A 308 -12.86 -20.53 21.11
N ASN A 309 -14.06 -20.88 20.65
CA ASN A 309 -15.25 -20.90 21.49
C ASN A 309 -15.17 -22.03 22.54
N ASP A 310 -14.64 -23.20 22.18
CA ASP A 310 -14.42 -24.31 23.11
C ASP A 310 -13.31 -23.98 24.12
N PHE A 311 -12.28 -23.23 23.72
CA PHE A 311 -11.20 -22.76 24.61
C PHE A 311 -11.67 -21.67 25.57
N ASN A 312 -12.60 -20.79 25.15
CA ASN A 312 -13.16 -19.74 26.00
C ASN A 312 -14.26 -20.23 26.97
N GLN A 313 -14.86 -21.39 26.72
CA GLN A 313 -15.77 -22.03 27.65
C GLN A 313 -14.99 -22.63 28.84
N GLY A 314 -14.70 -21.84 29.81
CA GLY A 314 -14.04 -22.26 31.05
C GLY A 314 -12.93 -21.33 31.56
N LEU A 315 -12.59 -20.27 30.83
CA LEU A 315 -11.55 -19.33 31.24
C LEU A 315 -12.06 -18.12 32.05
N PHE A 316 -13.36 -17.87 32.05
CA PHE A 316 -13.94 -16.77 32.82
C PHE A 316 -14.88 -17.33 33.89
N PRO A 317 -14.77 -16.90 35.17
CA PRO A 317 -15.72 -17.31 36.19
C PRO A 317 -17.10 -16.76 35.85
N GLU A 318 -18.10 -17.65 35.91
CA GLU A 318 -19.50 -17.25 35.81
C GLU A 318 -19.84 -16.38 37.03
N VAL A 319 -20.46 -15.22 36.78
CA VAL A 319 -21.00 -14.33 37.82
C VAL A 319 -22.43 -14.70 38.13
#